data_b19d8b75ad765b4363334bd0593c6e15
#
_entry.id   b19d8b75ad765b4363334bd0593c6e15
#
_cell.length_a   1.000
_cell.length_b   1.000
_cell.length_c   1.000
_cell.angle_alpha   90.00
_cell.angle_beta   90.00
_cell.angle_gamma   90.00
#
_symmetry.space_group_name_H-M   'P 1'
#
loop_
_entity.id
_entity.type
_entity.pdbx_description
1 polymer ?
#
loop_
_entity_poly.entity_id
_entity_poly.type
_entity_poly.pdbx_seq_one_letter_code
_entity_poly.pdbx_strand_id
1 'polypeptide(L)'
;MILELKEKKTMNRKDLLLNAINAALAGGKEILDVYNSNFAIEHKDDKSPLTEADKRAHLKIVELLECTSIPVLSEEGKNIPYEDRKNWNQFWMVDPLDGTKEFIKRNGEFTVNIALIENQESTMGVIYVPVTGELYFSDEKAYKADNMELKVESLEELIQNAGILPLPQTRKNYIVVGSRSHMSEETETYINEQKELHNEVDILSKGSSLKLCMIAEGAADSYPRFAPTMEWDTAAGQAIVRGSGANVINWETQETMLYNKENLLNSWFLVKRETN
;
A
#
# COMPACT_ATOMS: atom_id res chain seq x y z
N MET A 1 0.45 6.12 47.83
CA MET A 1 -0.43 5.96 46.66
C MET A 1 0.46 5.45 45.54
N ILE A 2 0.52 4.11 45.38
CA ILE A 2 1.35 3.42 44.38
C ILE A 2 0.54 3.52 43.06
N LEU A 3 1.09 4.28 42.11
CA LEU A 3 0.59 4.25 40.72
C LEU A 3 0.96 2.85 40.18
N GLU A 4 -0.06 2.00 40.00
CA GLU A 4 0.07 0.79 39.20
C GLU A 4 0.46 1.20 37.77
N LEU A 5 1.72 1.03 37.44
CA LEU A 5 2.17 0.99 36.05
C LEU A 5 1.47 -0.23 35.42
N LYS A 6 0.36 0.01 34.71
CA LYS A 6 -0.20 -1.01 33.83
C LYS A 6 0.90 -1.39 32.85
N GLU A 7 1.45 -2.58 33.01
CA GLU A 7 2.31 -3.18 31.97
C GLU A 7 1.55 -3.10 30.65
N LYS A 8 2.09 -2.33 29.69
CA LYS A 8 1.55 -2.30 28.33
C LYS A 8 1.74 -3.70 27.76
N LYS A 9 0.66 -4.46 27.67
CA LYS A 9 0.65 -5.78 27.04
C LYS A 9 1.14 -5.62 25.60
N THR A 10 2.26 -6.24 25.25
CA THR A 10 2.76 -6.27 23.88
C THR A 10 1.67 -6.91 23.01
N MET A 11 1.19 -6.19 22.01
CA MET A 11 0.18 -6.71 21.08
C MET A 11 0.80 -7.83 20.24
N ASN A 12 0.05 -8.90 20.03
CA ASN A 12 0.49 -9.97 19.13
C ASN A 12 0.28 -9.55 17.65
N ARG A 13 0.86 -10.29 16.71
CA ARG A 13 0.80 -9.96 15.27
C ARG A 13 -0.64 -9.86 14.74
N LYS A 14 -1.55 -10.72 15.19
CA LYS A 14 -2.96 -10.67 14.78
C LYS A 14 -3.64 -9.40 15.26
N ASP A 15 -3.37 -8.98 16.50
CA ASP A 15 -3.91 -7.73 17.04
C ASP A 15 -3.34 -6.51 16.28
N LEU A 16 -2.06 -6.54 15.89
CA LEU A 16 -1.44 -5.49 15.09
C LEU A 16 -2.10 -5.41 13.70
N LEU A 17 -2.32 -6.54 13.03
CA LEU A 17 -2.98 -6.58 11.72
C LEU A 17 -4.42 -6.07 11.82
N LEU A 18 -5.20 -6.54 12.79
CA LEU A 18 -6.57 -6.09 13.01
C LEU A 18 -6.63 -4.57 13.29
N ASN A 19 -5.66 -4.05 14.03
CA ASN A 19 -5.57 -2.63 14.33
C ASN A 19 -5.26 -1.82 13.07
N ALA A 20 -4.30 -2.26 12.24
CA ALA A 20 -3.96 -1.63 10.98
C ALA A 20 -5.15 -1.65 9.98
N ILE A 21 -5.89 -2.76 9.90
CA ILE A 21 -7.11 -2.86 9.09
C ILE A 21 -8.13 -1.81 9.55
N ASN A 22 -8.42 -1.75 10.85
CA ASN A 22 -9.38 -0.79 11.39
C ASN A 22 -8.92 0.66 11.22
N ALA A 23 -7.62 0.93 11.30
CA ALA A 23 -7.04 2.24 11.01
C ALA A 23 -7.23 2.62 9.53
N ALA A 24 -7.00 1.68 8.60
CA ALA A 24 -7.21 1.92 7.17
C ALA A 24 -8.68 2.18 6.82
N LEU A 25 -9.61 1.39 7.37
CA LEU A 25 -11.06 1.60 7.20
C LEU A 25 -11.51 2.96 7.76
N ALA A 26 -11.04 3.33 8.95
CA ALA A 26 -11.38 4.62 9.55
C ALA A 26 -10.78 5.80 8.77
N GLY A 27 -9.53 5.70 8.30
CA GLY A 27 -8.92 6.69 7.41
C GLY A 27 -9.69 6.83 6.10
N GLY A 28 -10.07 5.71 5.49
CA GLY A 28 -10.87 5.69 4.28
C GLY A 28 -12.24 6.34 4.44
N LYS A 29 -12.88 6.20 5.60
CA LYS A 29 -14.12 6.91 5.93
C LYS A 29 -13.92 8.42 5.95
N GLU A 30 -12.84 8.90 6.60
CA GLU A 30 -12.52 10.34 6.60
C GLU A 30 -12.30 10.87 5.18
N ILE A 31 -11.67 10.08 4.30
CA ILE A 31 -11.50 10.42 2.89
C ILE A 31 -12.86 10.52 2.19
N LEU A 32 -13.73 9.53 2.36
CA LEU A 32 -15.04 9.50 1.70
C LEU A 32 -15.95 10.65 2.16
N ASP A 33 -15.88 11.04 3.43
CA ASP A 33 -16.64 12.18 3.96
C ASP A 33 -16.27 13.49 3.22
N VAL A 34 -14.98 13.68 2.91
CA VAL A 34 -14.51 14.80 2.10
C VAL A 34 -14.82 14.59 0.62
N TYR A 35 -14.54 13.39 0.09
CA TYR A 35 -14.74 13.04 -1.33
C TYR A 35 -16.17 13.28 -1.79
N ASN A 36 -17.16 13.00 -0.94
CA ASN A 36 -18.58 13.19 -1.24
C ASN A 36 -19.08 14.62 -1.00
N SER A 37 -18.24 15.51 -0.47
CA SER A 37 -18.54 16.93 -0.26
C SER A 37 -18.03 17.81 -1.41
N ASN A 38 -18.44 19.08 -1.42
CA ASN A 38 -17.83 20.11 -2.29
C ASN A 38 -16.60 20.68 -1.58
N PHE A 39 -15.45 20.02 -1.70
CA PHE A 39 -14.20 20.47 -1.09
C PHE A 39 -13.43 21.46 -1.98
N ALA A 40 -12.78 22.43 -1.33
CA ALA A 40 -11.82 23.30 -2.00
C ALA A 40 -10.47 22.59 -2.13
N ILE A 41 -9.87 22.65 -3.31
CA ILE A 41 -8.50 22.17 -3.54
C ILE A 41 -7.56 23.27 -3.08
N GLU A 42 -6.85 23.05 -1.97
CA GLU A 42 -5.77 23.92 -1.56
C GLU A 42 -4.53 23.62 -2.43
N HIS A 43 -4.15 24.59 -3.24
CA HIS A 43 -2.86 24.57 -3.92
C HIS A 43 -1.81 25.14 -2.97
N LYS A 44 -0.89 24.29 -2.51
CA LYS A 44 0.32 24.75 -1.83
C LYS A 44 1.34 25.25 -2.85
N ASP A 45 2.24 26.12 -2.40
CA ASP A 45 3.33 26.69 -3.21
C ASP A 45 4.29 25.65 -3.79
N ASP A 46 4.32 24.43 -3.25
CA ASP A 46 5.11 23.30 -3.71
C ASP A 46 4.48 22.51 -4.89
N LYS A 47 3.34 22.95 -5.41
CA LYS A 47 2.58 22.31 -6.49
C LYS A 47 2.01 20.93 -6.18
N SER A 48 2.13 20.43 -4.97
CA SER A 48 1.52 19.18 -4.53
C SER A 48 0.17 19.46 -3.89
N PRO A 49 -0.98 19.03 -4.47
CA PRO A 49 -2.28 19.31 -3.89
C PRO A 49 -2.47 18.48 -2.61
N LEU A 50 -2.21 19.08 -1.47
CA LEU A 50 -2.58 18.51 -0.17
C LEU A 50 -4.04 18.82 0.08
N THR A 51 -4.85 17.81 0.17
CA THR A 51 -6.29 17.93 0.43
C THR A 51 -6.62 17.80 1.91
N GLU A 52 -7.79 18.32 2.31
CA GLU A 52 -8.30 18.11 3.67
C GLU A 52 -8.49 16.61 3.97
N ALA A 53 -8.86 15.81 2.95
CA ALA A 53 -9.04 14.37 3.06
C ALA A 53 -7.78 13.67 3.58
N ASP A 54 -6.61 14.03 3.02
CA ASP A 54 -5.32 13.46 3.36
C ASP A 54 -4.96 13.74 4.84
N LYS A 55 -5.10 15.00 5.26
CA LYS A 55 -4.87 15.42 6.65
C LYS A 55 -5.79 14.70 7.64
N ARG A 56 -7.08 14.60 7.32
CA ARG A 56 -8.06 13.95 8.20
C ARG A 56 -7.79 12.46 8.31
N ALA A 57 -7.49 11.79 7.18
CA ALA A 57 -7.12 10.38 7.16
C ALA A 57 -5.85 10.13 7.97
N HIS A 58 -4.79 10.95 7.77
CA HIS A 58 -3.56 10.86 8.54
C HIS A 58 -3.81 10.90 10.05
N LEU A 59 -4.52 11.93 10.52
CA LEU A 59 -4.79 12.11 11.95
C LEU A 59 -5.55 10.92 12.53
N LYS A 60 -6.54 10.41 11.78
CA LYS A 60 -7.35 9.28 12.23
C LYS A 60 -6.57 7.97 12.27
N ILE A 61 -5.73 7.71 11.28
CA ILE A 61 -4.87 6.52 11.22
C ILE A 61 -3.87 6.55 12.38
N VAL A 62 -3.17 7.66 12.58
CA VAL A 62 -2.16 7.80 13.65
C VAL A 62 -2.81 7.62 15.02
N GLU A 63 -3.97 8.26 15.29
CA GLU A 63 -4.73 8.08 16.53
C GLU A 63 -4.98 6.60 16.85
N LEU A 64 -5.40 5.81 15.85
CA LEU A 64 -5.71 4.40 16.04
C LEU A 64 -4.45 3.52 16.18
N LEU A 65 -3.34 3.89 15.54
CA LEU A 65 -2.08 3.17 15.65
C LEU A 65 -1.33 3.47 16.96
N GLU A 66 -1.62 4.56 17.67
CA GLU A 66 -0.97 4.92 18.95
C GLU A 66 -1.05 3.81 20.01
N CYS A 67 -2.14 3.03 20.02
CA CYS A 67 -2.31 1.94 20.98
C CYS A 67 -1.27 0.84 20.82
N THR A 68 -0.64 0.71 19.65
CA THR A 68 0.41 -0.28 19.37
C THR A 68 1.74 0.08 20.03
N SER A 69 1.94 1.37 20.37
CA SER A 69 3.21 1.92 20.86
C SER A 69 4.39 1.75 19.88
N ILE A 70 4.10 1.49 18.62
CA ILE A 70 5.06 1.39 17.51
C ILE A 70 5.15 2.75 16.82
N PRO A 71 6.35 3.29 16.54
CA PRO A 71 6.51 4.56 15.82
C PRO A 71 5.78 4.56 14.47
N VAL A 72 5.34 5.73 14.03
CA VAL A 72 4.69 5.92 12.72
C VAL A 72 5.51 6.86 11.86
N LEU A 73 5.88 6.42 10.67
CA LEU A 73 6.43 7.24 9.59
C LEU A 73 5.34 7.39 8.53
N SER A 74 4.81 8.59 8.37
CA SER A 74 3.70 8.88 7.45
C SER A 74 4.07 10.00 6.50
N GLU A 75 3.59 9.92 5.25
CA GLU A 75 3.75 10.96 4.23
C GLU A 75 3.29 12.32 4.75
N GLU A 76 2.12 12.40 5.38
CA GLU A 76 1.53 13.63 5.93
C GLU A 76 2.02 13.95 7.36
N GLY A 77 2.93 13.15 7.87
CA GLY A 77 3.51 13.32 9.20
C GLY A 77 4.58 14.43 9.26
N LYS A 78 5.11 14.65 10.45
CA LYS A 78 6.29 15.48 10.63
C LYS A 78 7.48 14.84 9.91
N ASN A 79 8.33 15.66 9.29
CA ASN A 79 9.59 15.17 8.77
C ASN A 79 10.45 14.64 9.94
N ILE A 80 10.66 13.31 9.98
CA ILE A 80 11.49 12.64 10.99
C ILE A 80 12.89 12.48 10.40
N PRO A 81 13.93 13.16 10.94
CA PRO A 81 15.30 13.03 10.46
C PRO A 81 15.76 11.55 10.44
N TYR A 82 16.61 11.20 9.50
CA TYR A 82 17.14 9.83 9.40
C TYR A 82 17.86 9.39 10.68
N GLU A 83 18.62 10.30 11.32
CA GLU A 83 19.32 10.03 12.57
C GLU A 83 18.39 9.57 13.70
N ASP A 84 17.14 10.02 13.71
CA ASP A 84 16.15 9.65 14.73
C ASP A 84 15.50 8.29 14.44
N ARG A 85 15.37 7.90 13.14
CA ARG A 85 14.67 6.69 12.71
C ARG A 85 15.59 5.55 12.22
N LYS A 86 16.88 5.80 11.95
CA LYS A 86 17.80 4.79 11.38
C LYS A 86 17.92 3.51 12.22
N ASN A 87 17.67 3.60 13.52
CA ASN A 87 17.73 2.47 14.46
C ASN A 87 16.32 1.90 14.78
N TRP A 88 15.28 2.30 14.07
CA TRP A 88 13.98 1.70 14.26
C TRP A 88 13.95 0.29 13.69
N ASN A 89 13.88 -0.69 14.57
CA ASN A 89 13.75 -2.09 14.16
C ASN A 89 12.31 -2.42 13.77
N GLN A 90 11.33 -1.63 14.24
CA GLN A 90 9.92 -1.82 13.94
C GLN A 90 9.21 -0.46 13.90
N PHE A 91 8.42 -0.21 12.85
CA PHE A 91 7.61 1.00 12.71
C PHE A 91 6.50 0.81 11.69
N TRP A 92 5.44 1.61 11.83
CA TRP A 92 4.39 1.72 10.82
C TRP A 92 4.82 2.70 9.73
N MET A 93 4.67 2.30 8.47
CA MET A 93 4.82 3.18 7.32
C MET A 93 3.45 3.40 6.70
N VAL A 94 3.05 4.67 6.55
CA VAL A 94 1.68 5.05 6.21
C VAL A 94 1.67 6.05 5.06
N ASP A 95 0.87 5.75 4.05
CA ASP A 95 0.36 6.70 3.08
C ASP A 95 -1.16 6.83 3.30
N PRO A 96 -1.62 7.95 3.86
CA PRO A 96 -3.02 8.11 4.21
C PRO A 96 -3.94 8.20 3.00
N LEU A 97 -3.44 8.73 1.86
CA LEU A 97 -4.18 8.86 0.62
C LEU A 97 -3.24 8.80 -0.59
N ASP A 98 -2.83 7.59 -0.98
CA ASP A 98 -2.11 7.38 -2.24
C ASP A 98 -3.05 7.60 -3.43
N GLY A 99 -2.63 8.44 -4.37
CA GLY A 99 -3.42 8.79 -5.53
C GLY A 99 -4.22 10.08 -5.35
N THR A 100 -3.66 11.12 -4.78
CA THR A 100 -4.29 12.44 -4.64
C THR A 100 -4.80 12.99 -6.00
N LYS A 101 -4.08 12.72 -7.10
CA LYS A 101 -4.52 13.09 -8.46
C LYS A 101 -5.79 12.34 -8.87
N GLU A 102 -5.89 11.07 -8.55
CA GLU A 102 -7.05 10.20 -8.79
C GLU A 102 -8.24 10.65 -7.94
N PHE A 103 -7.99 11.04 -6.70
CA PHE A 103 -8.99 11.62 -5.81
C PHE A 103 -9.58 12.92 -6.42
N ILE A 104 -8.73 13.84 -6.87
CA ILE A 104 -9.15 15.10 -7.51
C ILE A 104 -9.94 14.85 -8.80
N LYS A 105 -9.52 13.88 -9.63
CA LYS A 105 -10.21 13.48 -10.85
C LYS A 105 -11.50 12.70 -10.62
N ARG A 106 -11.79 12.33 -9.38
CA ARG A 106 -12.96 11.55 -8.97
C ARG A 106 -13.12 10.22 -9.71
N ASN A 107 -12.01 9.52 -10.00
CA ASN A 107 -12.06 8.22 -10.68
C ASN A 107 -12.09 7.02 -9.72
N GLY A 108 -11.97 7.25 -8.40
CA GLY A 108 -12.05 6.24 -7.36
C GLY A 108 -10.80 5.35 -7.20
N GLU A 109 -9.73 5.60 -7.95
CA GLU A 109 -8.51 4.78 -7.93
C GLU A 109 -7.46 5.31 -6.94
N PHE A 110 -7.85 5.58 -5.71
CA PHE A 110 -6.98 5.99 -4.62
C PHE A 110 -7.10 5.01 -3.44
N THR A 111 -6.05 4.93 -2.63
CA THR A 111 -5.94 3.92 -1.57
C THR A 111 -5.43 4.52 -0.26
N VAL A 112 -5.73 3.84 0.85
CA VAL A 112 -5.05 4.00 2.14
C VAL A 112 -4.05 2.86 2.27
N ASN A 113 -2.78 3.18 2.53
CA ASN A 113 -1.72 2.19 2.64
C ASN A 113 -1.10 2.22 4.04
N ILE A 114 -1.06 1.06 4.71
CA ILE A 114 -0.43 0.90 6.03
C ILE A 114 0.44 -0.36 5.99
N ALA A 115 1.72 -0.21 6.32
CA ALA A 115 2.68 -1.32 6.40
C ALA A 115 3.36 -1.37 7.76
N LEU A 116 3.64 -2.58 8.25
CA LEU A 116 4.58 -2.79 9.34
C LEU A 116 5.94 -3.12 8.75
N ILE A 117 6.92 -2.30 9.07
CA ILE A 117 8.31 -2.53 8.70
C ILE A 117 9.05 -3.11 9.90
N GLU A 118 9.75 -4.22 9.69
CA GLU A 118 10.57 -4.89 10.70
C GLU A 118 11.94 -5.18 10.09
N ASN A 119 13.00 -4.68 10.71
CA ASN A 119 14.37 -4.84 10.22
C ASN A 119 14.54 -4.48 8.75
N GLN A 120 13.94 -3.35 8.34
CA GLN A 120 13.92 -2.81 6.97
C GLN A 120 13.06 -3.60 5.97
N GLU A 121 12.42 -4.68 6.36
CA GLU A 121 11.52 -5.45 5.51
C GLU A 121 10.05 -5.09 5.77
N SER A 122 9.25 -5.03 4.71
CA SER A 122 7.81 -4.93 4.85
C SER A 122 7.23 -6.31 5.18
N THR A 123 6.79 -6.48 6.43
CA THR A 123 6.35 -7.79 6.95
C THR A 123 4.85 -7.94 7.05
N MET A 124 4.11 -6.82 7.06
CA MET A 124 2.66 -6.78 7.10
C MET A 124 2.17 -5.61 6.26
N GLY A 125 1.07 -5.78 5.54
CA GLY A 125 0.52 -4.74 4.69
C GLY A 125 -0.99 -4.72 4.68
N VAL A 126 -1.54 -3.51 4.62
CA VAL A 126 -2.97 -3.25 4.43
C VAL A 126 -3.12 -2.17 3.37
N ILE A 127 -3.92 -2.45 2.34
CA ILE A 127 -4.37 -1.49 1.33
C ILE A 127 -5.90 -1.51 1.32
N TYR A 128 -6.49 -0.35 1.55
CA TYR A 128 -7.93 -0.16 1.47
C TYR A 128 -8.29 0.78 0.32
N VAL A 129 -9.30 0.40 -0.46
CA VAL A 129 -9.85 1.20 -1.58
C VAL A 129 -11.18 1.79 -1.13
N PRO A 130 -11.24 3.03 -0.66
CA PRO A 130 -12.44 3.56 -0.01
C PRO A 130 -13.70 3.56 -0.88
N VAL A 131 -13.55 3.82 -2.19
CA VAL A 131 -14.69 3.96 -3.11
C VAL A 131 -15.36 2.62 -3.42
N THR A 132 -14.58 1.53 -3.53
CA THR A 132 -15.10 0.19 -3.87
C THR A 132 -15.30 -0.68 -2.64
N GLY A 133 -14.74 -0.30 -1.49
CA GLY A 133 -14.75 -1.11 -0.28
C GLY A 133 -13.86 -2.34 -0.37
N GLU A 134 -12.91 -2.41 -1.32
CA GLU A 134 -11.95 -3.50 -1.42
C GLU A 134 -10.85 -3.32 -0.37
N LEU A 135 -10.55 -4.40 0.35
CA LEU A 135 -9.51 -4.46 1.36
C LEU A 135 -8.54 -5.58 1.03
N TYR A 136 -7.27 -5.23 0.88
CA TYR A 136 -6.16 -6.16 0.74
C TYR A 136 -5.33 -6.14 2.00
N PHE A 137 -5.00 -7.31 2.54
CA PHE A 137 -4.20 -7.39 3.76
C PHE A 137 -3.33 -8.65 3.78
N SER A 138 -2.21 -8.53 4.44
CA SER A 138 -1.22 -9.61 4.52
C SER A 138 -0.44 -9.54 5.83
N ASP A 139 -0.17 -10.72 6.38
CA ASP A 139 0.91 -10.99 7.33
C ASP A 139 1.82 -12.06 6.71
N GLU A 140 1.51 -13.36 6.84
CA GLU A 140 2.22 -14.45 6.13
C GLU A 140 1.58 -14.76 4.77
N LYS A 141 0.24 -14.68 4.70
CA LYS A 141 -0.56 -14.88 3.50
C LYS A 141 -1.30 -13.61 3.16
N ALA A 142 -1.58 -13.43 1.88
CA ALA A 142 -2.35 -12.29 1.40
C ALA A 142 -3.81 -12.67 1.16
N TYR A 143 -4.69 -11.72 1.45
CA TYR A 143 -6.13 -11.86 1.37
C TYR A 143 -6.76 -10.65 0.71
N LYS A 144 -7.94 -10.87 0.09
CA LYS A 144 -8.83 -9.81 -0.39
C LYS A 144 -10.21 -9.99 0.22
N ALA A 145 -10.76 -8.92 0.77
CA ALA A 145 -12.15 -8.82 1.19
C ALA A 145 -12.84 -7.67 0.46
N ASP A 146 -14.12 -7.83 0.16
CA ASP A 146 -14.92 -6.85 -0.57
C ASP A 146 -16.01 -6.25 0.33
N ASN A 147 -16.54 -5.09 -0.09
CA ASN A 147 -17.63 -4.38 0.61
C ASN A 147 -17.32 -4.02 2.07
N MET A 148 -16.07 -3.66 2.35
CA MET A 148 -15.62 -3.28 3.68
C MET A 148 -15.93 -1.80 3.94
N GLU A 149 -16.87 -1.53 4.82
CA GLU A 149 -17.26 -0.16 5.19
C GLU A 149 -17.20 0.08 6.70
N LEU A 150 -17.22 -1.00 7.48
CA LEU A 150 -17.36 -0.95 8.93
C LEU A 150 -16.13 -1.54 9.62
N LYS A 151 -15.98 -1.19 10.89
CA LYS A 151 -14.96 -1.75 11.78
C LYS A 151 -15.05 -3.28 11.82
N VAL A 152 -13.90 -3.92 11.72
CA VAL A 152 -13.74 -5.37 11.88
C VAL A 152 -13.54 -5.69 13.35
N GLU A 153 -14.37 -6.57 13.90
CA GLU A 153 -14.28 -6.98 15.30
C GLU A 153 -13.45 -8.27 15.48
N SER A 154 -13.40 -9.13 14.45
CA SER A 154 -12.67 -10.41 14.47
C SER A 154 -11.86 -10.60 13.19
N LEU A 155 -10.54 -10.73 13.34
CA LEU A 155 -9.64 -11.05 12.23
C LEU A 155 -9.89 -12.47 11.69
N GLU A 156 -10.21 -13.42 12.57
CA GLU A 156 -10.50 -14.79 12.18
C GLU A 156 -11.74 -14.87 11.28
N GLU A 157 -12.78 -14.14 11.63
CA GLU A 157 -14.01 -14.08 10.82
C GLU A 157 -13.77 -13.38 9.49
N LEU A 158 -13.00 -12.30 9.47
CA LEU A 158 -12.60 -11.63 8.24
C LEU A 158 -11.83 -12.58 7.31
N ILE A 159 -10.82 -13.29 7.83
CA ILE A 159 -10.01 -14.23 7.05
C ILE A 159 -10.87 -15.38 6.48
N GLN A 160 -11.85 -15.89 7.24
CA GLN A 160 -12.73 -16.96 6.78
C GLN A 160 -13.60 -16.54 5.59
N ASN A 161 -13.95 -15.24 5.50
CA ASN A 161 -14.79 -14.70 4.44
C ASN A 161 -13.99 -14.05 3.30
N ALA A 162 -12.68 -13.88 3.45
CA ALA A 162 -11.80 -13.28 2.45
C ALA A 162 -11.29 -14.30 1.42
N GLY A 163 -11.07 -13.85 0.21
CA GLY A 163 -10.36 -14.61 -0.82
C GLY A 163 -8.87 -14.67 -0.54
N ILE A 164 -8.27 -15.87 -0.55
CA ILE A 164 -6.81 -16.05 -0.45
C ILE A 164 -6.21 -15.69 -1.80
N LEU A 165 -5.14 -14.86 -1.79
CA LEU A 165 -4.45 -14.44 -3.01
C LEU A 165 -3.33 -15.43 -3.38
N PRO A 166 -3.10 -15.68 -4.69
CA PRO A 166 -3.84 -15.13 -5.84
C PRO A 166 -5.22 -15.77 -6.02
N LEU A 167 -6.15 -15.00 -6.57
CA LEU A 167 -7.45 -15.51 -6.96
C LEU A 167 -7.34 -16.38 -8.23
N PRO A 168 -8.24 -17.36 -8.45
CA PRO A 168 -8.28 -18.13 -9.69
C PRO A 168 -8.44 -17.23 -10.91
N GLN A 169 -7.60 -17.42 -11.93
CA GLN A 169 -7.62 -16.66 -13.18
C GLN A 169 -7.98 -17.55 -14.35
N THR A 170 -8.77 -17.01 -15.28
CA THR A 170 -9.15 -17.69 -16.53
C THR A 170 -8.49 -17.08 -17.78
N ARG A 171 -7.80 -15.95 -17.61
CA ARG A 171 -7.07 -15.26 -18.70
C ARG A 171 -5.90 -16.09 -19.22
N LYS A 172 -5.58 -15.93 -20.50
CA LYS A 172 -4.45 -16.58 -21.15
C LYS A 172 -3.34 -15.62 -21.53
N ASN A 173 -3.67 -14.32 -21.65
CA ASN A 173 -2.75 -13.29 -22.09
C ASN A 173 -1.84 -12.87 -20.93
N TYR A 174 -0.58 -12.57 -21.26
CA TYR A 174 0.33 -11.93 -20.31
C TYR A 174 -0.08 -10.47 -20.12
N ILE A 175 -0.23 -10.02 -18.89
CA ILE A 175 -0.69 -8.66 -18.59
C ILE A 175 0.42 -7.89 -17.89
N VAL A 176 0.84 -6.79 -18.52
CA VAL A 176 1.69 -5.76 -17.91
C VAL A 176 0.80 -4.66 -17.40
N VAL A 177 0.89 -4.36 -16.11
CA VAL A 177 0.20 -3.18 -15.55
C VAL A 177 1.17 -2.00 -15.45
N GLY A 178 0.72 -0.83 -15.88
CA GLY A 178 1.52 0.38 -15.93
C GLY A 178 0.80 1.63 -15.42
N SER A 179 1.51 2.74 -15.39
CA SER A 179 0.93 4.04 -15.06
C SER A 179 0.42 4.71 -16.34
N ARG A 180 -0.78 5.31 -16.29
CA ARG A 180 -1.31 6.11 -17.41
C ARG A 180 -0.48 7.36 -17.71
N SER A 181 0.20 7.87 -16.71
CA SER A 181 0.87 9.18 -16.78
C SER A 181 2.39 9.09 -16.88
N HIS A 182 2.97 7.90 -16.81
CA HIS A 182 4.42 7.69 -16.72
C HIS A 182 4.84 6.46 -17.54
N MET A 183 4.58 6.51 -18.86
CA MET A 183 5.18 5.58 -19.80
C MET A 183 6.55 6.15 -20.16
N SER A 184 7.62 5.56 -19.62
CA SER A 184 8.99 5.91 -19.98
C SER A 184 9.52 4.99 -21.08
N GLU A 185 10.63 5.37 -21.72
CA GLU A 185 11.29 4.56 -22.74
C GLU A 185 11.68 3.18 -22.20
N GLU A 186 12.12 3.13 -20.95
CA GLU A 186 12.48 1.86 -20.28
C GLU A 186 11.24 0.98 -20.05
N THR A 187 10.10 1.58 -19.73
CA THR A 187 8.84 0.84 -19.60
C THR A 187 8.38 0.28 -20.95
N GLU A 188 8.51 1.05 -22.02
CA GLU A 188 8.19 0.60 -23.38
C GLU A 188 9.15 -0.53 -23.81
N THR A 189 10.43 -0.41 -23.52
CA THR A 189 11.44 -1.45 -23.78
C THR A 189 11.06 -2.74 -23.07
N TYR A 190 10.77 -2.68 -21.76
CA TYR A 190 10.33 -3.85 -21.00
C TYR A 190 9.08 -4.51 -21.61
N ILE A 191 8.08 -3.72 -22.00
CA ILE A 191 6.85 -4.23 -22.63
C ILE A 191 7.16 -4.93 -23.93
N ASN A 192 8.07 -4.39 -24.76
CA ASN A 192 8.45 -5.00 -26.02
C ASN A 192 9.19 -6.32 -25.82
N GLU A 193 10.05 -6.42 -24.82
CA GLU A 193 10.67 -7.68 -24.41
C GLU A 193 9.62 -8.73 -24.01
N GLN A 194 8.59 -8.32 -23.25
CA GLN A 194 7.50 -9.25 -22.90
C GLN A 194 6.72 -9.73 -24.13
N LYS A 195 6.52 -8.88 -25.16
CA LYS A 195 5.87 -9.29 -26.42
C LYS A 195 6.69 -10.29 -27.23
N GLU A 196 8.02 -10.31 -27.07
CA GLU A 196 8.87 -11.32 -27.70
C GLU A 196 8.78 -12.67 -26.95
N LEU A 197 8.51 -12.66 -25.66
CA LEU A 197 8.46 -13.85 -24.81
C LEU A 197 7.07 -14.50 -24.77
N HIS A 198 6.02 -13.72 -25.00
CA HIS A 198 4.63 -14.14 -24.85
C HIS A 198 3.86 -13.92 -26.14
N ASN A 199 2.98 -14.87 -26.50
CA ASN A 199 2.19 -14.81 -27.74
C ASN A 199 1.25 -13.60 -27.78
N GLU A 200 0.72 -13.19 -26.62
CA GLU A 200 -0.24 -12.09 -26.48
C GLU A 200 0.03 -11.34 -25.18
N VAL A 201 0.26 -10.04 -25.29
CA VAL A 201 0.56 -9.15 -24.14
C VAL A 201 -0.42 -8.00 -24.12
N ASP A 202 -1.19 -7.91 -23.06
CA ASP A 202 -2.08 -6.79 -22.78
C ASP A 202 -1.42 -5.79 -21.84
N ILE A 203 -1.81 -4.52 -21.99
CA ILE A 203 -1.34 -3.44 -21.13
C ILE A 203 -2.56 -2.85 -20.40
N LEU A 204 -2.57 -2.95 -19.09
CA LEU A 204 -3.58 -2.33 -18.24
C LEU A 204 -3.01 -1.15 -17.48
N SER A 205 -3.86 -0.18 -17.19
CA SER A 205 -3.47 0.99 -16.38
C SER A 205 -4.39 1.16 -15.19
N LYS A 206 -3.78 1.33 -14.02
CA LYS A 206 -4.46 1.64 -12.77
C LYS A 206 -3.74 2.77 -12.03
N GLY A 207 -4.48 3.50 -11.19
CA GLY A 207 -3.92 4.48 -10.26
C GLY A 207 -3.32 3.84 -9.02
N SER A 208 -2.59 4.62 -8.23
CA SER A 208 -2.22 4.29 -6.86
C SER A 208 -1.54 2.92 -6.70
N SER A 209 -1.58 2.36 -5.51
CA SER A 209 -1.10 1.02 -5.14
C SER A 209 -1.95 -0.12 -5.71
N LEU A 210 -3.06 0.17 -6.43
CA LEU A 210 -3.87 -0.84 -7.11
C LEU A 210 -3.09 -1.69 -8.10
N LYS A 211 -1.98 -1.18 -8.65
CA LYS A 211 -1.09 -1.95 -9.53
C LYS A 211 -0.43 -3.13 -8.80
N LEU A 212 -0.02 -2.91 -7.54
CA LEU A 212 0.51 -3.96 -6.66
C LEU A 212 -0.59 -4.97 -6.30
N CYS A 213 -1.80 -4.49 -6.03
CA CYS A 213 -2.96 -5.34 -5.77
C CYS A 213 -3.29 -6.25 -6.96
N MET A 214 -3.24 -5.74 -8.20
CA MET A 214 -3.47 -6.55 -9.41
C MET A 214 -2.47 -7.69 -9.56
N ILE A 215 -1.19 -7.47 -9.25
CA ILE A 215 -0.18 -8.54 -9.25
C ILE A 215 -0.49 -9.55 -8.13
N ALA A 216 -0.82 -9.07 -6.94
CA ALA A 216 -1.17 -9.94 -5.81
C ALA A 216 -2.40 -10.81 -6.11
N GLU A 217 -3.43 -10.27 -6.77
CA GLU A 217 -4.61 -11.00 -7.21
C GLU A 217 -4.33 -12.05 -8.30
N GLY A 218 -3.19 -11.94 -8.99
CA GLY A 218 -2.96 -12.68 -10.24
C GLY A 218 -3.68 -12.08 -11.45
N ALA A 219 -4.32 -10.92 -11.29
CA ALA A 219 -5.00 -10.21 -12.38
C ALA A 219 -4.02 -9.58 -13.39
N ALA A 220 -2.76 -9.42 -13.03
CA ALA A 220 -1.67 -9.04 -13.91
C ALA A 220 -0.39 -9.84 -13.57
N ASP A 221 0.55 -9.91 -14.50
CA ASP A 221 1.76 -10.72 -14.39
C ASP A 221 2.98 -9.89 -13.98
N SER A 222 3.07 -8.67 -14.47
CA SER A 222 4.18 -7.78 -14.13
C SER A 222 3.77 -6.30 -14.04
N TYR A 223 4.50 -5.59 -13.18
CA TYR A 223 4.41 -4.14 -13.02
C TYR A 223 5.82 -3.55 -12.96
N PRO A 224 6.36 -3.09 -14.11
CA PRO A 224 7.59 -2.31 -14.15
C PRO A 224 7.32 -0.88 -13.64
N ARG A 225 8.16 -0.39 -12.74
CA ARG A 225 8.10 0.98 -12.24
C ARG A 225 9.45 1.66 -12.39
N PHE A 226 9.67 2.30 -13.55
CA PHE A 226 10.87 3.05 -13.92
C PHE A 226 10.61 4.55 -13.85
N ALA A 227 10.01 4.97 -12.72
CA ALA A 227 9.72 6.37 -12.43
C ALA A 227 9.65 6.54 -10.89
N PRO A 228 9.89 7.77 -10.38
CA PRO A 228 9.92 8.02 -8.93
C PRO A 228 8.66 7.58 -8.19
N THR A 229 8.86 6.97 -7.03
CA THR A 229 7.86 6.69 -5.99
C THR A 229 8.53 6.80 -4.63
N MET A 230 7.74 6.97 -3.59
CA MET A 230 8.24 6.99 -2.22
C MET A 230 8.07 5.62 -1.57
N GLU A 231 8.77 5.39 -0.46
CA GLU A 231 8.67 4.13 0.28
C GLU A 231 7.24 3.80 0.72
N TRP A 232 6.47 4.79 1.16
CA TRP A 232 5.09 4.59 1.61
C TRP A 232 4.11 4.21 0.50
N ASP A 233 4.41 4.54 -0.80
CA ASP A 233 3.61 4.11 -1.95
C ASP A 233 3.70 2.59 -2.18
N THR A 234 4.75 1.94 -1.68
CA THR A 234 5.08 0.55 -2.04
C THR A 234 5.07 -0.41 -0.86
N ALA A 235 5.31 0.06 0.35
CA ALA A 235 5.55 -0.81 1.50
C ALA A 235 4.38 -1.76 1.78
N ALA A 236 3.14 -1.26 1.85
CA ALA A 236 1.97 -2.10 2.07
C ALA A 236 1.76 -3.11 0.95
N GLY A 237 1.90 -2.64 -0.30
CA GLY A 237 1.77 -3.48 -1.48
C GLY A 237 2.83 -4.57 -1.55
N GLN A 238 4.07 -4.31 -1.14
CA GLN A 238 5.13 -5.32 -1.11
C GLN A 238 4.80 -6.49 -0.18
N ALA A 239 4.30 -6.22 1.04
CA ALA A 239 3.89 -7.29 1.94
C ALA A 239 2.76 -8.14 1.34
N ILE A 240 1.76 -7.49 0.70
CA ILE A 240 0.64 -8.17 0.06
C ILE A 240 1.10 -9.00 -1.14
N VAL A 241 1.95 -8.44 -2.00
CA VAL A 241 2.55 -9.14 -3.15
C VAL A 241 3.32 -10.36 -2.68
N ARG A 242 4.18 -10.21 -1.67
CA ARG A 242 4.95 -11.32 -1.09
C ARG A 242 4.03 -12.40 -0.51
N GLY A 243 3.03 -12.03 0.26
CA GLY A 243 2.05 -12.95 0.85
C GLY A 243 1.20 -13.69 -0.19
N SER A 244 1.15 -13.20 -1.44
CA SER A 244 0.50 -13.85 -2.58
C SER A 244 1.45 -14.74 -3.41
N GLY A 245 2.74 -14.84 -3.04
CA GLY A 245 3.76 -15.60 -3.77
C GLY A 245 4.34 -14.89 -5.00
N ALA A 246 4.29 -13.55 -5.03
CA ALA A 246 4.97 -12.72 -6.01
C ALA A 246 6.07 -11.88 -5.34
N ASN A 247 6.90 -11.19 -6.11
CA ASN A 247 8.04 -10.44 -5.61
C ASN A 247 8.05 -8.99 -6.09
N VAL A 248 8.58 -8.10 -5.24
CA VAL A 248 8.95 -6.72 -5.59
C VAL A 248 10.47 -6.62 -5.54
N ILE A 249 11.08 -6.42 -6.70
CA ILE A 249 12.52 -6.51 -6.91
C ILE A 249 13.05 -5.15 -7.30
N ASN A 250 14.07 -4.66 -6.61
CA ASN A 250 14.85 -3.51 -7.02
C ASN A 250 15.49 -3.81 -8.39
N TRP A 251 15.25 -2.93 -9.36
CA TRP A 251 15.70 -3.14 -10.74
C TRP A 251 17.22 -3.16 -10.90
N GLU A 252 17.93 -2.38 -10.07
CA GLU A 252 19.38 -2.25 -10.16
C GLU A 252 20.11 -3.41 -9.46
N THR A 253 19.67 -3.76 -8.25
CA THR A 253 20.35 -4.78 -7.43
C THR A 253 19.82 -6.19 -7.65
N GLN A 254 18.63 -6.35 -8.24
CA GLN A 254 17.91 -7.60 -8.40
C GLN A 254 17.57 -8.29 -7.05
N GLU A 255 17.56 -7.53 -5.97
CA GLU A 255 17.21 -7.99 -4.64
C GLU A 255 15.85 -7.43 -4.20
N THR A 256 15.27 -7.99 -3.16
CA THR A 256 14.04 -7.46 -2.54
C THR A 256 14.24 -6.02 -2.09
N MET A 257 13.24 -5.16 -2.30
CA MET A 257 13.30 -3.79 -1.84
C MET A 257 13.29 -3.69 -0.31
N LEU A 258 14.11 -2.80 0.22
CA LEU A 258 14.22 -2.48 1.65
C LEU A 258 13.73 -1.06 1.92
N TYR A 259 13.31 -0.85 3.17
CA TYR A 259 12.67 0.38 3.66
C TYR A 259 13.50 1.06 4.75
N ASN A 260 13.11 2.26 5.12
CA ASN A 260 13.82 3.11 6.10
C ASN A 260 15.19 3.60 5.60
N LYS A 261 15.32 3.82 4.30
CA LYS A 261 16.52 4.43 3.73
C LYS A 261 16.68 5.89 4.19
N GLU A 262 17.88 6.44 4.14
CA GLU A 262 18.10 7.86 4.41
C GLU A 262 17.25 8.74 3.47
N ASN A 263 17.32 8.47 2.16
CA ASN A 263 16.39 9.01 1.18
C ASN A 263 15.22 8.02 0.99
N LEU A 264 14.02 8.46 1.30
CA LEU A 264 12.80 7.64 1.19
C LEU A 264 12.30 7.46 -0.26
N LEU A 265 13.03 8.01 -1.24
CA LEU A 265 12.76 7.74 -2.65
C LEU A 265 13.12 6.29 -2.99
N ASN A 266 12.23 5.60 -3.69
CA ASN A 266 12.49 4.26 -4.18
C ASN A 266 13.42 4.28 -5.39
N SER A 267 14.29 3.28 -5.49
CA SER A 267 14.90 2.88 -6.76
C SER A 267 13.82 2.38 -7.72
N TRP A 268 14.13 2.27 -9.00
CA TRP A 268 13.27 1.57 -9.95
C TRP A 268 13.06 0.12 -9.51
N PHE A 269 11.87 -0.40 -9.76
CA PHE A 269 11.54 -1.76 -9.35
C PHE A 269 10.65 -2.48 -10.36
N LEU A 270 10.67 -3.79 -10.27
CA LEU A 270 9.79 -4.69 -10.99
C LEU A 270 8.99 -5.53 -9.99
N VAL A 271 7.68 -5.55 -10.16
CA VAL A 271 6.81 -6.48 -9.46
C VAL A 271 6.44 -7.60 -10.42
N LYS A 272 6.68 -8.83 -10.04
CA LYS A 272 6.34 -9.97 -10.89
C LYS A 272 6.01 -11.23 -10.07
N ARG A 273 5.18 -12.08 -10.65
CA ARG A 273 4.98 -13.44 -10.20
C ARG A 273 5.96 -14.35 -10.91
N GLU A 274 6.62 -15.23 -10.18
CA GLU A 274 7.41 -16.29 -10.82
C GLU A 274 6.44 -17.25 -11.52
N THR A 275 6.62 -17.41 -12.82
CA THR A 275 5.96 -18.47 -13.59
C THR A 275 6.68 -19.79 -13.30
N ASN A 276 5.96 -20.72 -12.65
CA ASN A 276 6.44 -22.10 -12.49
C ASN A 276 6.56 -22.79 -13.84
#